data_4d5a849464bb678fc4b7abf648704cfb
#
_entry.id   4d5a849464bb678fc4b7abf648704cfb
#
_cell.length_a   1.000
_cell.length_b   1.000
_cell.length_c   1.000
_cell.angle_alpha   90.00
_cell.angle_beta   90.00
_cell.angle_gamma   90.00
#
_symmetry.space_group_name_H-M   'P 1'
#
loop_
_entity.id
_entity.type
_entity.pdbx_description
1 polymer ?
#
loop_
_entity_poly.entity_id
_entity_poly.type
_entity_poly.pdbx_seq_one_letter_code
_entity_poly.pdbx_strand_id
1 'polypeptide(L)'
;MKKITVALALFSCALVAQTSDDKSQDELKARIAPVGQVYLAGAVVADTGPKEPRTGEQVYNAACFACHAPGNALGAPGKQTADWKPRLAQGLEVLHKHAIEGIRAMPARGTCADCSDDEILAAIKFMTEGV
;
A
#
# COMPACT_ATOMS: atom_id res chain seq x y z
N MET A 1 62.13 1.63 21.40
CA MET A 1 61.78 1.87 19.99
C MET A 1 61.24 0.66 19.24
N LYS A 2 61.42 -0.59 19.67
CA LYS A 2 60.89 -1.80 18.98
C LYS A 2 59.40 -2.11 19.24
N LYS A 3 58.80 -1.54 20.27
CA LYS A 3 57.39 -1.85 20.66
C LYS A 3 56.32 -0.96 19.96
N ILE A 4 56.73 0.18 19.39
CA ILE A 4 55.82 1.12 18.72
C ILE A 4 55.56 0.72 17.26
N THR A 5 56.53 0.09 16.60
CA THR A 5 56.40 -0.35 15.22
C THR A 5 55.46 -1.54 15.02
N VAL A 6 55.28 -2.42 16.01
CA VAL A 6 54.36 -3.56 15.93
C VAL A 6 52.90 -3.14 16.09
N ALA A 7 52.64 -2.08 16.88
CA ALA A 7 51.28 -1.59 17.09
C ALA A 7 50.71 -0.87 15.83
N LEU A 8 51.56 -0.20 15.05
CA LEU A 8 51.14 0.45 13.81
C LEU A 8 50.82 -0.56 12.68
N ALA A 9 51.53 -1.69 12.64
CA ALA A 9 51.29 -2.71 11.59
C ALA A 9 50.00 -3.48 11.81
N LEU A 10 49.53 -3.64 13.04
CA LEU A 10 48.26 -4.33 13.34
C LEU A 10 47.04 -3.45 13.07
N PHE A 11 47.20 -2.12 13.12
CA PHE A 11 46.07 -1.19 12.83
C PHE A 11 45.78 -1.01 11.34
N SER A 12 46.82 -1.20 10.49
CA SER A 12 46.65 -1.11 9.04
C SER A 12 45.93 -2.31 8.41
N CYS A 13 45.88 -3.46 9.06
CA CYS A 13 45.26 -4.67 8.53
C CYS A 13 43.73 -4.70 8.73
N ALA A 14 43.19 -3.92 9.71
CA ALA A 14 41.76 -3.91 10.02
C ALA A 14 40.92 -3.03 9.04
N LEU A 15 41.54 -2.10 8.33
CA LEU A 15 40.82 -1.21 7.41
C LEU A 15 40.56 -1.82 5.99
N VAL A 16 41.24 -2.89 5.64
CA VAL A 16 41.11 -3.49 4.30
C VAL A 16 40.01 -4.54 4.24
N ALA A 17 39.53 -5.02 5.37
CA ALA A 17 38.53 -6.10 5.42
C ALA A 17 37.08 -5.64 5.18
N GLN A 18 36.77 -4.33 5.25
CA GLN A 18 35.40 -3.82 5.13
C GLN A 18 35.03 -3.40 3.69
N THR A 19 35.98 -3.23 2.80
CA THR A 19 35.71 -2.81 1.42
C THR A 19 35.47 -3.95 0.45
N SER A 20 35.72 -5.19 0.84
CA SER A 20 35.55 -6.35 -0.03
C SER A 20 34.13 -6.91 -0.02
N ASP A 21 33.36 -6.73 1.07
CA ASP A 21 32.00 -7.27 1.19
C ASP A 21 30.98 -6.44 0.40
N ASP A 22 31.07 -5.11 0.41
CA ASP A 22 30.17 -4.24 -0.35
C ASP A 22 30.30 -4.46 -1.87
N LYS A 23 31.52 -4.65 -2.35
CA LYS A 23 31.76 -4.87 -3.76
C LYS A 23 31.27 -6.24 -4.25
N SER A 24 31.33 -7.26 -3.38
CA SER A 24 30.78 -8.59 -3.66
C SER A 24 29.26 -8.63 -3.66
N GLN A 25 28.61 -7.82 -2.81
CA GLN A 25 27.15 -7.72 -2.76
C GLN A 25 26.58 -7.02 -4.00
N ASP A 26 27.22 -5.97 -4.49
CA ASP A 26 26.77 -5.27 -5.70
C ASP A 26 27.01 -6.11 -6.95
N GLU A 27 28.12 -6.82 -7.05
CA GLU A 27 28.37 -7.79 -8.10
C GLU A 27 27.35 -8.94 -8.08
N LEU A 28 27.01 -9.44 -6.90
CA LEU A 28 25.99 -10.48 -6.74
C LEU A 28 24.62 -9.99 -7.19
N LYS A 29 24.21 -8.81 -6.74
CA LYS A 29 22.94 -8.18 -7.17
C LYS A 29 22.89 -7.97 -8.67
N ALA A 30 23.98 -7.53 -9.30
CA ALA A 30 24.03 -7.35 -10.73
C ALA A 30 23.92 -8.68 -11.51
N ARG A 31 24.46 -9.77 -10.95
CA ARG A 31 24.42 -11.09 -11.57
C ARG A 31 23.05 -11.77 -11.45
N ILE A 32 22.31 -11.52 -10.38
CA ILE A 32 20.95 -12.05 -10.18
C ILE A 32 19.85 -11.10 -10.65
N ALA A 33 20.22 -9.91 -11.12
CA ALA A 33 19.25 -8.97 -11.67
C ALA A 33 18.51 -9.60 -12.87
N PRO A 34 17.19 -9.47 -12.94
CA PRO A 34 16.43 -9.99 -14.08
C PRO A 34 16.92 -9.37 -15.38
N VAL A 35 17.11 -10.18 -16.40
CA VAL A 35 17.45 -9.71 -17.74
C VAL A 35 16.18 -9.23 -18.42
N GLY A 36 15.87 -7.93 -18.23
CA GLY A 36 14.68 -7.29 -18.79
C GLY A 36 13.44 -7.44 -17.89
N GLN A 37 12.34 -6.89 -18.35
CA GLN A 37 11.04 -6.97 -17.67
C GLN A 37 10.14 -7.91 -18.44
N VAL A 38 9.51 -8.85 -17.74
CA VAL A 38 8.54 -9.77 -18.34
C VAL A 38 7.16 -9.14 -18.21
N TYR A 39 6.54 -8.83 -19.35
CA TYR A 39 5.16 -8.36 -19.40
C TYR A 39 4.27 -9.47 -19.95
N LEU A 40 3.10 -9.65 -19.38
CA LEU A 40 2.06 -10.48 -20.00
C LEU A 40 1.59 -9.79 -21.29
N ALA A 41 1.47 -10.54 -22.37
CA ALA A 41 0.94 -10.00 -23.61
C ALA A 41 -0.47 -9.43 -23.37
N GLY A 42 -0.66 -8.13 -23.65
CA GLY A 42 -1.91 -7.42 -23.39
C GLY A 42 -2.03 -6.81 -21.99
N ALA A 43 -1.06 -7.00 -21.10
CA ALA A 43 -1.03 -6.23 -19.86
C ALA A 43 -0.72 -4.76 -20.18
N VAL A 44 -1.65 -3.88 -19.89
CA VAL A 44 -1.36 -2.45 -19.80
C VAL A 44 -0.34 -2.29 -18.67
N VAL A 45 0.83 -1.77 -19.01
CA VAL A 45 1.81 -1.34 -17.99
C VAL A 45 1.05 -0.38 -17.08
N ALA A 46 0.90 -0.76 -15.81
CA ALA A 46 0.29 0.15 -14.85
C ALA A 46 1.14 1.42 -14.86
N ASP A 47 0.55 2.51 -15.28
CA ASP A 47 1.20 3.82 -15.29
C ASP A 47 1.59 4.14 -13.83
N THR A 48 2.89 4.07 -13.55
CA THR A 48 3.45 4.39 -12.23
C THR A 48 3.70 5.88 -12.07
N GLY A 49 3.21 6.71 -12.99
CA GLY A 49 3.17 8.16 -12.86
C GLY A 49 2.29 8.63 -11.70
N PRO A 50 2.41 9.88 -11.25
CA PRO A 50 1.51 10.44 -10.26
C PRO A 50 0.08 10.39 -10.82
N LYS A 51 -0.72 9.42 -10.33
CA LYS A 51 -2.13 9.30 -10.70
C LYS A 51 -2.89 10.46 -10.07
N GLU A 52 -3.69 11.15 -10.89
CA GLU A 52 -4.67 12.07 -10.33
C GLU A 52 -5.58 11.31 -9.33
N PRO A 53 -5.89 11.90 -8.16
CA PRO A 53 -6.76 11.26 -7.19
C PRO A 53 -8.12 10.91 -7.83
N ARG A 54 -8.54 9.67 -7.65
CA ARG A 54 -9.83 9.19 -8.14
C ARG A 54 -10.97 9.82 -7.33
N THR A 55 -12.10 10.06 -7.98
CA THR A 55 -13.31 10.49 -7.28
C THR A 55 -13.89 9.38 -6.41
N GLY A 56 -14.68 9.74 -5.39
CA GLY A 56 -15.36 8.75 -4.55
C GLY A 56 -16.25 7.79 -5.34
N GLU A 57 -16.89 8.26 -6.40
CA GLU A 57 -17.67 7.42 -7.31
C GLU A 57 -16.80 6.41 -8.06
N GLN A 58 -15.67 6.84 -8.59
CA GLN A 58 -14.75 5.95 -9.30
C GLN A 58 -14.21 4.85 -8.38
N VAL A 59 -13.82 5.20 -7.18
CA VAL A 59 -13.34 4.24 -6.17
C VAL A 59 -14.47 3.30 -5.74
N TYR A 60 -15.66 3.83 -5.48
CA TYR A 60 -16.83 3.01 -5.14
C TYR A 60 -17.12 1.98 -6.22
N ASN A 61 -17.20 2.39 -7.49
CA ASN A 61 -17.50 1.49 -8.60
C ASN A 61 -16.41 0.44 -8.82
N ALA A 62 -15.15 0.79 -8.58
CA ALA A 62 -14.03 -0.11 -8.82
C ALA A 62 -13.83 -1.16 -7.71
N ALA A 63 -14.05 -0.80 -6.43
CA ALA A 63 -13.64 -1.64 -5.32
C ALA A 63 -14.74 -1.91 -4.29
N CYS A 64 -15.74 -1.04 -4.15
CA CYS A 64 -16.71 -1.11 -3.06
C CYS A 64 -18.06 -1.70 -3.48
N PHE A 65 -18.43 -1.50 -4.75
CA PHE A 65 -19.75 -1.83 -5.29
C PHE A 65 -20.14 -3.29 -5.07
N ALA A 66 -19.20 -4.22 -5.21
CA ALA A 66 -19.48 -5.65 -5.10
C ALA A 66 -20.14 -6.03 -3.76
N CYS A 67 -19.76 -5.35 -2.68
CA CYS A 67 -20.27 -5.60 -1.32
C CYS A 67 -21.28 -4.53 -0.86
N HIS A 68 -21.17 -3.29 -1.36
CA HIS A 68 -21.95 -2.15 -0.92
C HIS A 68 -23.03 -1.70 -1.94
N ALA A 69 -23.34 -2.53 -2.93
CA ALA A 69 -24.48 -2.28 -3.81
C ALA A 69 -25.80 -2.22 -3.02
N PRO A 70 -26.77 -1.37 -3.39
CA PRO A 70 -28.08 -1.40 -2.77
C PRO A 70 -28.71 -2.80 -2.88
N GLY A 71 -29.23 -3.32 -1.77
CA GLY A 71 -29.86 -4.64 -1.75
C GLY A 71 -28.90 -5.82 -1.84
N ASN A 72 -27.59 -5.62 -1.57
CA ASN A 72 -26.63 -6.74 -1.52
C ASN A 72 -27.00 -7.77 -0.45
N ALA A 73 -26.65 -9.04 -0.71
CA ALA A 73 -26.93 -10.16 0.20
C ALA A 73 -25.87 -10.35 1.29
N LEU A 74 -24.80 -9.55 1.31
CA LEU A 74 -23.65 -9.72 2.21
C LEU A 74 -23.81 -9.02 3.56
N GLY A 75 -24.93 -8.30 3.76
CA GLY A 75 -25.20 -7.58 5.01
C GLY A 75 -24.33 -6.32 5.21
N ALA A 76 -23.57 -5.93 4.20
CA ALA A 76 -22.90 -4.63 4.18
C ALA A 76 -23.94 -3.51 3.95
N PRO A 77 -23.76 -2.31 4.54
CA PRO A 77 -24.67 -1.20 4.27
C PRO A 77 -24.58 -0.80 2.80
N GLY A 78 -25.69 -0.89 2.08
CA GLY A 78 -25.76 -0.50 0.68
C GLY A 78 -25.58 1.01 0.49
N LYS A 79 -25.12 1.44 -0.69
CA LYS A 79 -25.00 2.86 -1.01
C LYS A 79 -26.34 3.58 -0.75
N GLN A 80 -26.28 4.70 -0.03
CA GLN A 80 -27.40 5.59 0.28
C GLN A 80 -28.59 4.92 1.00
N THR A 81 -28.34 3.84 1.75
CA THR A 81 -29.38 3.19 2.57
C THR A 81 -29.41 3.75 3.99
N ALA A 82 -30.55 3.59 4.66
CA ALA A 82 -30.72 4.00 6.05
C ALA A 82 -29.77 3.28 7.03
N ASP A 83 -29.18 2.17 6.62
CA ASP A 83 -28.22 1.39 7.41
C ASP A 83 -26.97 2.20 7.78
N TRP A 84 -26.70 3.29 7.09
CA TRP A 84 -25.60 4.19 7.40
C TRP A 84 -25.86 5.09 8.61
N LYS A 85 -27.13 5.38 8.95
CA LYS A 85 -27.47 6.30 10.06
C LYS A 85 -26.79 5.94 11.39
N PRO A 86 -26.89 4.71 11.90
CA PRO A 86 -26.24 4.35 13.16
C PRO A 86 -24.72 4.32 13.06
N ARG A 87 -24.17 4.17 11.85
CA ARG A 87 -22.73 4.20 11.61
C ARG A 87 -22.22 5.65 11.55
N LEU A 88 -22.92 6.51 10.84
CA LEU A 88 -22.60 7.95 10.77
C LEU A 88 -22.68 8.63 12.14
N ALA A 89 -23.56 8.14 13.04
CA ALA A 89 -23.63 8.62 14.41
C ALA A 89 -22.34 8.41 15.22
N GLN A 90 -21.46 7.50 14.79
CA GLN A 90 -20.13 7.28 15.39
C GLN A 90 -19.09 8.29 14.88
N GLY A 91 -19.40 9.03 13.85
CA GLY A 91 -18.51 9.98 13.19
C GLY A 91 -17.77 9.39 11.98
N LEU A 92 -17.52 10.27 11.01
CA LEU A 92 -16.90 9.90 9.73
C LEU A 92 -15.47 9.35 9.92
N GLU A 93 -14.73 9.86 10.90
CA GLU A 93 -13.38 9.39 11.23
C GLU A 93 -13.37 7.91 11.64
N VAL A 94 -14.38 7.48 12.41
CA VAL A 94 -14.53 6.09 12.83
C VAL A 94 -14.83 5.19 11.63
N LEU A 95 -15.69 5.65 10.73
CA LEU A 95 -16.00 4.93 9.50
C LEU A 95 -14.77 4.80 8.61
N HIS A 96 -14.03 5.88 8.46
CA HIS A 96 -12.79 5.90 7.69
C HIS A 96 -11.76 4.93 8.26
N LYS A 97 -11.52 4.98 9.58
CA LYS A 97 -10.62 4.05 10.25
C LYS A 97 -11.04 2.58 10.01
N HIS A 98 -12.31 2.27 10.19
CA HIS A 98 -12.83 0.92 9.94
C HIS A 98 -12.65 0.48 8.48
N ALA A 99 -12.76 1.38 7.53
CA ALA A 99 -12.54 1.05 6.13
C ALA A 99 -11.06 0.79 5.83
N ILE A 100 -10.14 1.54 6.44
CA ILE A 100 -8.69 1.34 6.29
C ILE A 100 -8.23 0.04 6.95
N GLU A 101 -8.64 -0.21 8.20
CA GLU A 101 -8.18 -1.34 8.99
C GLU A 101 -8.98 -2.63 8.71
N GLY A 102 -10.18 -2.49 8.16
CA GLY A 102 -11.16 -3.56 8.03
C GLY A 102 -12.03 -3.71 9.27
N ILE A 103 -13.23 -4.22 9.10
CA ILE A 103 -14.17 -4.46 10.19
C ILE A 103 -15.05 -5.67 9.91
N ARG A 104 -15.09 -6.63 10.82
CA ARG A 104 -15.87 -7.88 10.68
C ARG A 104 -15.51 -8.61 9.37
N ALA A 105 -16.47 -8.74 8.45
CA ALA A 105 -16.28 -9.36 7.14
C ALA A 105 -15.71 -8.41 6.09
N MET A 106 -15.64 -7.11 6.38
CA MET A 106 -15.02 -6.14 5.47
C MET A 106 -13.51 -6.22 5.57
N PRO A 107 -12.79 -6.57 4.50
CA PRO A 107 -11.33 -6.59 4.51
C PRO A 107 -10.75 -5.17 4.60
N ALA A 108 -9.51 -5.08 5.02
CA ALA A 108 -8.76 -3.83 5.03
C ALA A 108 -8.81 -3.16 3.66
N ARG A 109 -9.06 -1.86 3.65
CA ARG A 109 -9.17 -1.01 2.46
C ARG A 109 -10.25 -1.44 1.46
N GLY A 110 -11.19 -2.33 1.86
CA GLY A 110 -12.20 -2.87 0.97
C GLY A 110 -11.62 -3.59 -0.26
N THR A 111 -10.44 -4.20 -0.13
CA THR A 111 -9.63 -4.81 -1.20
C THR A 111 -8.97 -3.84 -2.18
N CYS A 112 -9.13 -2.54 -2.03
CA CYS A 112 -8.45 -1.54 -2.86
C CYS A 112 -7.02 -1.30 -2.36
N ALA A 113 -6.09 -2.13 -2.77
CA ALA A 113 -4.70 -2.05 -2.31
C ALA A 113 -3.97 -0.78 -2.78
N ASP A 114 -4.40 -0.21 -3.90
CA ASP A 114 -3.80 0.96 -4.55
C ASP A 114 -4.55 2.27 -4.27
N CYS A 115 -5.63 2.24 -3.47
CA CYS A 115 -6.34 3.44 -3.06
C CYS A 115 -5.55 4.20 -1.98
N SER A 116 -5.49 5.52 -2.07
CA SER A 116 -5.06 6.35 -0.95
C SER A 116 -6.15 6.41 0.15
N ASP A 117 -5.77 6.86 1.34
CA ASP A 117 -6.72 7.03 2.45
C ASP A 117 -7.78 8.08 2.11
N ASP A 118 -7.39 9.15 1.42
CA ASP A 118 -8.30 10.20 0.96
C ASP A 118 -9.30 9.68 -0.09
N GLU A 119 -8.87 8.81 -0.98
CA GLU A 119 -9.74 8.16 -1.96
C GLU A 119 -10.78 7.25 -1.29
N ILE A 120 -10.37 6.50 -0.26
CA ILE A 120 -11.29 5.68 0.54
C ILE A 120 -12.29 6.58 1.28
N LEU A 121 -11.83 7.69 1.86
CA LEU A 121 -12.71 8.67 2.51
C LEU A 121 -13.71 9.27 1.51
N ALA A 122 -13.27 9.59 0.30
CA ALA A 122 -14.13 10.09 -0.76
C ALA A 122 -15.21 9.05 -1.16
N ALA A 123 -14.85 7.78 -1.22
CA ALA A 123 -15.81 6.70 -1.49
C ALA A 123 -16.84 6.54 -0.36
N ILE A 124 -16.43 6.66 0.90
CA ILE A 124 -17.36 6.63 2.05
C ILE A 124 -18.35 7.79 1.95
N LYS A 125 -17.87 9.00 1.69
CA LYS A 125 -18.73 10.18 1.50
C LYS A 125 -19.74 9.96 0.37
N PHE A 126 -19.29 9.42 -0.76
CA PHE A 126 -20.17 9.11 -1.89
C PHE A 126 -21.25 8.06 -1.54
N MET A 127 -20.91 7.03 -0.76
CA MET A 127 -21.87 6.00 -0.32
C MET A 127 -22.89 6.52 0.68
N THR A 128 -22.53 7.53 1.46
CA THR A 128 -23.34 8.07 2.56
C THR A 128 -24.05 9.37 2.21
N GLU A 129 -23.90 9.85 0.98
CA GLU A 129 -24.52 11.07 0.52
C GLU A 129 -26.06 10.99 0.58
N GLY A 130 -26.68 11.97 1.22
CA GLY A 130 -28.16 12.06 1.32
C GLY A 130 -28.82 11.17 2.37
N VAL A 131 -28.02 10.59 3.31
CA VAL A 131 -28.54 9.67 4.37
C VAL A 131 -28.80 10.42 5.69
#